data_bcdbfa82348e9f6099a9b6cee0396a7e
#
_entry.id   bcdbfa82348e9f6099a9b6cee0396a7e
#
_cell.length_a   1.000
_cell.length_b   1.000
_cell.length_c   1.000
_cell.angle_alpha   90.00
_cell.angle_beta   90.00
_cell.angle_gamma   90.00
#
_symmetry.space_group_name_H-M   'P 1'
#
loop_
_entity.id
_entity.type
_entity.pdbx_description
1 polymer ?
#
loop_
_entity_poly.entity_id
_entity_poly.type
_entity_poly.pdbx_seq_one_letter_code
_entity_poly.pdbx_strand_id
1 'polypeptide(L)'
;MHNYPCIMTEPLQPREVRDVEELRALAHPMRQRILRRVREAGPATATTLARDLGENSGIMSYHLRLLAEHDFVREVAGRGQGRERWWEVSPEPVWIPREGLSVEAQAEVSGLQQPFWAGDQEGFERFRAARRDMGEWGRGTWVSGRTRLTLTREEAARLIADQQDLISRYQRETGDAPADTRTVVFRFLVYPEPSPGDDAAREHPDLPPYSGGMRR
;
A
#
# COMPACT_ATOMS: atom_id res chain seq x y z
N MET A 1 -2.70 28.14 17.91
CA MET A 1 -3.78 27.61 17.06
C MET A 1 -3.38 27.85 15.62
N HIS A 2 -2.85 26.84 14.92
CA HIS A 2 -2.50 26.96 13.49
C HIS A 2 -3.73 26.58 12.69
N ASN A 3 -4.29 27.54 12.04
CA ASN A 3 -5.45 27.38 11.17
C ASN A 3 -4.93 26.87 9.80
N TYR A 4 -4.87 25.55 9.62
CA TYR A 4 -4.60 24.99 8.30
C TYR A 4 -5.88 25.09 7.46
N PRO A 5 -5.83 25.66 6.25
CA PRO A 5 -6.98 25.67 5.36
C PRO A 5 -7.33 24.22 5.01
N CYS A 6 -8.52 23.79 5.36
CA CYS A 6 -9.10 22.51 4.94
C CYS A 6 -9.36 22.62 3.43
N ILE A 7 -8.49 22.01 2.62
CA ILE A 7 -8.73 21.89 1.17
C ILE A 7 -9.72 20.74 1.02
N MET A 8 -10.99 21.06 0.87
CA MET A 8 -12.04 20.12 0.55
C MET A 8 -12.01 19.79 -0.96
N THR A 9 -11.10 18.93 -1.37
CA THR A 9 -11.31 18.10 -2.56
C THR A 9 -12.18 16.91 -2.14
N GLU A 10 -13.18 16.55 -2.96
CA GLU A 10 -13.95 15.33 -2.68
C GLU A 10 -13.01 14.16 -2.49
N PRO A 11 -13.16 13.40 -1.39
CA PRO A 11 -12.27 12.25 -1.14
C PRO A 11 -12.47 11.23 -2.26
N LEU A 12 -11.35 10.79 -2.86
CA LEU A 12 -11.38 9.71 -3.83
C LEU A 12 -11.97 8.47 -3.15
N GLN A 13 -13.11 8.00 -3.65
CA GLN A 13 -13.71 6.77 -3.14
C GLN A 13 -12.81 5.59 -3.49
N PRO A 14 -12.40 4.77 -2.52
CA PRO A 14 -11.55 3.64 -2.81
C PRO A 14 -12.30 2.61 -3.65
N ARG A 15 -11.65 2.11 -4.71
CA ARG A 15 -12.15 0.99 -5.49
C ARG A 15 -12.03 -0.29 -4.67
N GLU A 16 -13.13 -0.98 -4.51
CA GLU A 16 -13.16 -2.25 -3.79
C GLU A 16 -12.71 -3.39 -4.71
N VAL A 17 -11.74 -4.18 -4.25
CA VAL A 17 -11.20 -5.34 -4.97
C VAL A 17 -11.59 -6.61 -4.23
N ARG A 18 -12.44 -7.42 -4.85
CA ARG A 18 -12.92 -8.73 -4.36
C ARG A 18 -12.63 -9.87 -5.31
N ASP A 19 -12.42 -9.54 -6.58
CA ASP A 19 -12.19 -10.52 -7.63
C ASP A 19 -10.85 -11.23 -7.44
N VAL A 20 -10.85 -12.56 -7.58
CA VAL A 20 -9.67 -13.40 -7.35
C VAL A 20 -8.55 -13.09 -8.34
N GLU A 21 -8.87 -12.80 -9.60
CA GLU A 21 -7.87 -12.49 -10.62
C GLU A 21 -7.23 -11.12 -10.36
N GLU A 22 -8.02 -10.12 -9.92
CA GLU A 22 -7.49 -8.84 -9.49
C GLU A 22 -6.55 -9.00 -8.27
N LEU A 23 -6.97 -9.77 -7.26
CA LEU A 23 -6.17 -10.07 -6.09
C LEU A 23 -4.88 -10.82 -6.46
N ARG A 24 -4.99 -11.81 -7.35
CA ARG A 24 -3.84 -12.55 -7.89
C ARG A 24 -2.91 -11.63 -8.70
N ALA A 25 -3.48 -10.65 -9.43
CA ALA A 25 -2.68 -9.64 -10.09
C ALA A 25 -1.87 -8.80 -9.10
N LEU A 26 -2.42 -8.48 -7.94
CA LEU A 26 -1.69 -7.78 -6.87
C LEU A 26 -0.71 -8.69 -6.11
N ALA A 27 -1.04 -9.96 -5.88
CA ALA A 27 -0.27 -10.85 -5.00
C ALA A 27 1.12 -11.23 -5.54
N HIS A 28 1.39 -11.02 -6.81
CA HIS A 28 2.66 -11.40 -7.42
C HIS A 28 3.82 -10.51 -6.93
N PRO A 29 4.92 -11.06 -6.38
CA PRO A 29 6.02 -10.28 -5.80
C PRO A 29 6.62 -9.23 -6.73
N MET A 30 6.82 -9.58 -8.03
CA MET A 30 7.37 -8.63 -9.00
C MET A 30 6.42 -7.45 -9.26
N ARG A 31 5.11 -7.68 -9.35
CA ARG A 31 4.13 -6.60 -9.55
C ARG A 31 4.07 -5.67 -8.35
N GLN A 32 4.24 -6.18 -7.13
CA GLN A 32 4.40 -5.37 -5.93
C GLN A 32 5.66 -4.50 -5.97
N ARG A 33 6.79 -5.05 -6.44
CA ARG A 33 8.03 -4.28 -6.64
C ARG A 33 7.84 -3.17 -7.68
N ILE A 34 7.15 -3.44 -8.77
CA ILE A 34 6.82 -2.45 -9.81
C ILE A 34 5.95 -1.33 -9.23
N LEU A 35 4.83 -1.67 -8.58
CA LEU A 35 3.92 -0.69 -7.98
C LEU A 35 4.64 0.20 -6.96
N ARG A 36 5.44 -0.39 -6.09
CA ARG A 36 6.26 0.35 -5.12
C ARG A 36 7.21 1.30 -5.82
N ARG A 37 7.99 0.81 -6.80
CA ARG A 37 8.97 1.64 -7.51
C ARG A 37 8.32 2.81 -8.24
N VAL A 38 7.16 2.60 -8.87
CA VAL A 38 6.42 3.66 -9.57
C VAL A 38 5.82 4.66 -8.59
N ARG A 39 5.33 4.23 -7.43
CA ARG A 39 4.87 5.15 -6.36
C ARG A 39 5.99 6.02 -5.80
N GLU A 40 7.15 5.42 -5.52
CA GLU A 40 8.28 6.09 -4.86
C GLU A 40 9.00 7.09 -5.79
N ALA A 41 9.18 6.75 -7.05
CA ALA A 41 10.00 7.53 -7.98
C ALA A 41 9.25 8.11 -9.18
N GLY A 42 7.91 8.00 -9.18
CA GLY A 42 7.05 8.51 -10.25
C GLY A 42 7.00 7.61 -11.48
N PRO A 43 6.33 8.08 -12.54
CA PRO A 43 6.09 7.33 -13.75
C PRO A 43 7.36 6.77 -14.38
N ALA A 44 7.28 5.53 -14.89
CA ALA A 44 8.43 4.82 -15.45
C ALA A 44 8.07 4.01 -16.70
N THR A 45 9.07 3.72 -17.54
CA THR A 45 8.94 2.80 -18.67
C THR A 45 9.31 1.38 -18.27
N ALA A 46 8.92 0.39 -19.07
CA ALA A 46 9.35 -1.01 -18.87
C ALA A 46 10.90 -1.12 -18.83
N THR A 47 11.59 -0.35 -19.67
CA THR A 47 13.07 -0.33 -19.72
C THR A 47 13.66 0.27 -18.43
N THR A 48 13.10 1.37 -17.93
CA THR A 48 13.53 1.98 -16.67
C THR A 48 13.32 1.01 -15.50
N LEU A 49 12.15 0.38 -15.42
CA LEU A 49 11.84 -0.61 -14.38
C LEU A 49 12.74 -1.84 -14.46
N ALA A 50 13.04 -2.32 -15.67
CA ALA A 50 13.96 -3.45 -15.86
C ALA A 50 15.34 -3.16 -15.28
N ARG A 51 15.88 -1.98 -15.58
CA ARG A 51 17.17 -1.53 -15.02
C ARG A 51 17.12 -1.41 -13.50
N ASP A 52 16.09 -0.75 -12.97
CA ASP A 52 15.99 -0.42 -11.55
C ASP A 52 15.70 -1.67 -10.67
N LEU A 53 15.03 -2.67 -11.23
CA LEU A 53 14.65 -3.90 -10.53
C LEU A 53 15.54 -5.11 -10.85
N GLY A 54 16.53 -4.93 -11.76
CA GLY A 54 17.46 -5.98 -12.17
C GLY A 54 16.83 -7.09 -13.01
N GLU A 55 15.90 -6.73 -13.90
CA GLU A 55 15.10 -7.67 -14.67
C GLU A 55 15.12 -7.37 -16.19
N ASN A 56 14.46 -8.22 -16.97
CA ASN A 56 14.31 -8.04 -18.41
C ASN A 56 13.11 -7.12 -18.75
N SER A 57 13.28 -6.23 -19.74
CA SER A 57 12.23 -5.30 -20.15
C SER A 57 10.97 -5.98 -20.72
N GLY A 58 11.12 -7.15 -21.33
CA GLY A 58 9.98 -7.97 -21.80
C GLY A 58 9.13 -8.48 -20.63
N ILE A 59 9.78 -8.93 -19.56
CA ILE A 59 9.12 -9.36 -18.32
C ILE A 59 8.41 -8.15 -17.67
N MET A 60 9.06 -7.00 -17.62
CA MET A 60 8.42 -5.78 -17.10
C MET A 60 7.20 -5.37 -17.93
N SER A 61 7.30 -5.43 -19.25
CA SER A 61 6.18 -5.13 -20.15
C SER A 61 4.99 -6.09 -19.97
N TYR A 62 5.26 -7.35 -19.67
CA TYR A 62 4.23 -8.34 -19.36
C TYR A 62 3.51 -8.01 -18.04
N HIS A 63 4.27 -7.76 -16.97
CA HIS A 63 3.70 -7.42 -15.66
C HIS A 63 2.95 -6.09 -15.68
N LEU A 64 3.44 -5.07 -16.40
CA LEU A 64 2.75 -3.79 -16.54
C LEU A 64 1.41 -3.94 -17.27
N ARG A 65 1.34 -4.79 -18.32
CA ARG A 65 0.06 -5.06 -19.00
C ARG A 65 -0.94 -5.73 -18.07
N LEU A 66 -0.53 -6.75 -17.32
CA LEU A 66 -1.41 -7.40 -16.33
C LEU A 66 -1.88 -6.42 -15.24
N LEU A 67 -1.04 -5.52 -14.79
CA LEU A 67 -1.44 -4.48 -13.84
C LEU A 67 -2.42 -3.48 -14.47
N ALA A 68 -2.24 -3.16 -15.76
CA ALA A 68 -3.12 -2.25 -16.48
C ALA A 68 -4.48 -2.88 -16.83
N GLU A 69 -4.52 -4.19 -17.11
CA GLU A 69 -5.76 -4.96 -17.32
C GLU A 69 -6.72 -4.88 -16.12
N HIS A 70 -6.19 -4.65 -14.93
CA HIS A 70 -6.94 -4.51 -13.69
C HIS A 70 -6.88 -3.07 -13.11
N ASP A 71 -6.54 -2.08 -13.90
CA ASP A 71 -6.49 -0.66 -13.52
C ASP A 71 -5.61 -0.33 -12.31
N PHE A 72 -4.58 -1.14 -12.01
CA PHE A 72 -3.59 -0.81 -10.97
C PHE A 72 -2.50 0.14 -11.44
N VAL A 73 -2.26 0.19 -12.74
CA VAL A 73 -1.43 1.19 -13.40
C VAL A 73 -2.13 1.69 -14.66
N ARG A 74 -1.82 2.91 -15.07
CA ARG A 74 -2.30 3.47 -16.33
C ARG A 74 -1.15 4.06 -17.14
N GLU A 75 -1.35 4.17 -18.45
CA GLU A 75 -0.42 4.82 -19.34
C GLU A 75 -0.52 6.35 -19.20
N VAL A 76 0.62 7.02 -19.09
CA VAL A 76 0.68 8.48 -19.03
C VAL A 76 0.57 9.04 -20.43
N ALA A 77 -0.57 9.66 -20.75
CA ALA A 77 -0.83 10.24 -22.06
C ALA A 77 0.18 11.34 -22.42
N GLY A 78 0.61 11.35 -23.68
CA GLY A 78 1.49 12.40 -24.20
C GLY A 78 2.94 12.34 -23.70
N ARG A 79 3.32 11.32 -22.95
CA ARG A 79 4.69 11.10 -22.47
C ARG A 79 5.34 9.94 -23.22
N GLY A 80 6.52 10.16 -23.75
CA GLY A 80 7.30 9.16 -24.52
C GLY A 80 7.41 9.50 -25.99
N GLN A 81 8.38 8.89 -26.66
CA GLN A 81 8.57 9.01 -28.12
C GLN A 81 8.44 7.62 -28.79
N GLY A 82 7.70 7.56 -29.88
CA GLY A 82 7.54 6.35 -30.67
C GLY A 82 6.76 5.26 -29.94
N ARG A 83 7.41 4.12 -29.66
CA ARG A 83 6.79 2.95 -28.99
C ARG A 83 6.99 2.94 -27.47
N GLU A 84 7.57 3.97 -26.89
CA GLU A 84 7.84 4.04 -25.46
C GLU A 84 6.55 4.37 -24.71
N ARG A 85 6.16 3.52 -23.77
CA ARG A 85 5.00 3.73 -22.89
C ARG A 85 5.47 4.04 -21.49
N TRP A 86 4.92 5.12 -20.93
CA TRP A 86 5.15 5.53 -19.55
C TRP A 86 3.96 5.11 -18.69
N TRP A 87 4.26 4.54 -17.54
CA TRP A 87 3.27 3.97 -16.64
C TRP A 87 3.31 4.68 -15.29
N GLU A 88 2.15 5.00 -14.78
CA GLU A 88 1.97 5.50 -13.41
C GLU A 88 0.97 4.61 -12.66
N VAL A 89 1.02 4.66 -11.31
CA VAL A 89 0.00 3.98 -10.49
C VAL A 89 -1.32 4.70 -10.67
N SER A 90 -2.41 3.95 -10.80
CA SER A 90 -3.76 4.52 -10.87
C SER A 90 -4.04 5.38 -9.63
N PRO A 91 -4.67 6.56 -9.79
CA PRO A 91 -4.90 7.48 -8.67
C PRO A 91 -5.94 6.97 -7.69
N GLU A 92 -6.82 6.07 -8.12
CA GLU A 92 -7.87 5.51 -7.27
C GLU A 92 -7.26 4.62 -6.19
N PRO A 93 -7.52 4.93 -4.90
CA PRO A 93 -7.13 4.05 -3.82
C PRO A 93 -7.78 2.68 -3.97
N VAL A 94 -7.07 1.62 -3.65
CA VAL A 94 -7.59 0.26 -3.67
C VAL A 94 -7.92 -0.17 -2.25
N TRP A 95 -9.12 -0.67 -2.04
CA TRP A 95 -9.58 -1.27 -0.80
C TRP A 95 -9.84 -2.76 -0.99
N ILE A 96 -9.24 -3.58 -0.16
CA ILE A 96 -9.49 -5.03 -0.13
C ILE A 96 -10.29 -5.33 1.14
N PRO A 97 -11.58 -5.68 1.04
CA PRO A 97 -12.40 -6.03 2.20
C PRO A 97 -11.89 -7.34 2.81
N ARG A 98 -12.06 -7.49 4.10
CA ARG A 98 -11.70 -8.72 4.80
C ARG A 98 -12.86 -9.69 4.93
N GLU A 99 -14.08 -9.20 4.77
CA GLU A 99 -15.32 -9.99 4.87
C GLU A 99 -15.97 -10.19 3.50
N GLY A 100 -16.64 -11.32 3.32
CA GLY A 100 -17.34 -11.63 2.08
C GLY A 100 -16.46 -12.01 0.90
N LEU A 101 -15.18 -12.34 1.15
CA LEU A 101 -14.28 -12.90 0.15
C LEU A 101 -14.49 -14.41 0.03
N SER A 102 -14.31 -14.96 -1.18
CA SER A 102 -14.22 -16.41 -1.36
C SER A 102 -12.97 -16.99 -0.67
N VAL A 103 -12.90 -18.29 -0.47
CA VAL A 103 -11.75 -18.96 0.13
C VAL A 103 -10.49 -18.70 -0.70
N GLU A 104 -10.60 -18.74 -2.03
CA GLU A 104 -9.51 -18.46 -2.95
C GLU A 104 -9.04 -17.01 -2.82
N ALA A 105 -9.98 -16.05 -2.75
CA ALA A 105 -9.65 -14.64 -2.58
C ALA A 105 -8.95 -14.37 -1.23
N GLN A 106 -9.37 -15.04 -0.16
CA GLN A 106 -8.72 -14.95 1.15
C GLN A 106 -7.27 -15.46 1.12
N ALA A 107 -6.99 -16.55 0.39
CA ALA A 107 -5.65 -17.08 0.21
C ALA A 107 -4.75 -16.07 -0.51
N GLU A 108 -5.22 -15.43 -1.59
CA GLU A 108 -4.48 -14.39 -2.31
C GLU A 108 -4.20 -13.17 -1.42
N VAL A 109 -5.18 -12.71 -0.64
CA VAL A 109 -5.01 -11.61 0.32
C VAL A 109 -3.97 -11.94 1.38
N SER A 110 -3.95 -13.16 1.88
CA SER A 110 -2.93 -13.61 2.84
C SER A 110 -1.52 -13.54 2.25
N GLY A 111 -1.37 -13.90 0.97
CA GLY A 111 -0.11 -13.75 0.22
C GLY A 111 0.35 -12.31 0.05
N LEU A 112 -0.58 -11.35 -0.03
CA LEU A 112 -0.28 -9.92 -0.15
C LEU A 112 0.36 -9.32 1.11
N GLN A 113 0.02 -9.80 2.28
CA GLN A 113 0.39 -9.13 3.54
C GLN A 113 1.90 -9.12 3.78
N GLN A 114 2.61 -10.21 3.55
CA GLN A 114 4.05 -10.29 3.79
C GLN A 114 4.89 -9.36 2.91
N PRO A 115 4.71 -9.31 1.57
CA PRO A 115 5.43 -8.37 0.72
C PRO A 115 5.17 -6.90 1.05
N PHE A 116 3.95 -6.54 1.43
CA PHE A 116 3.62 -5.20 1.88
C PHE A 116 4.39 -4.83 3.16
N TRP A 117 4.39 -5.71 4.16
CA TRP A 117 5.05 -5.44 5.43
C TRP A 117 6.57 -5.34 5.29
N ALA A 118 7.17 -6.22 4.50
CA ALA A 118 8.60 -6.15 4.21
C ALA A 118 8.97 -4.83 3.51
N GLY A 119 8.19 -4.41 2.51
CA GLY A 119 8.41 -3.16 1.80
C GLY A 119 8.28 -1.92 2.70
N ASP A 120 7.28 -1.90 3.57
CA ASP A 120 7.09 -0.81 4.53
C ASP A 120 8.23 -0.75 5.55
N GLN A 121 8.71 -1.89 6.01
CA GLN A 121 9.84 -1.96 6.94
C GLN A 121 11.12 -1.44 6.28
N GLU A 122 11.42 -1.89 5.05
CA GLU A 122 12.56 -1.36 4.27
C GLU A 122 12.45 0.15 4.08
N GLY A 123 11.25 0.66 3.74
CA GLY A 123 10.99 2.10 3.60
C GLY A 123 11.26 2.87 4.89
N PHE A 124 10.80 2.35 6.02
CA PHE A 124 11.04 2.95 7.33
C PHE A 124 12.52 2.93 7.73
N GLU A 125 13.25 1.85 7.43
CA GLU A 125 14.70 1.81 7.71
C GLU A 125 15.47 2.79 6.80
N ARG A 126 15.10 2.93 5.53
CA ARG A 126 15.67 3.98 4.66
C ARG A 126 15.41 5.38 5.22
N PHE A 127 14.18 5.65 5.68
CA PHE A 127 13.86 6.92 6.34
C PHE A 127 14.72 7.12 7.59
N ARG A 128 14.85 6.14 8.46
CA ARG A 128 15.69 6.23 9.68
C ARG A 128 17.13 6.56 9.35
N ALA A 129 17.70 5.95 8.32
CA ALA A 129 19.06 6.21 7.87
C ALA A 129 19.23 7.65 7.35
N ALA A 130 18.31 8.14 6.51
CA ALA A 130 18.36 9.44 5.87
C ALA A 130 17.84 10.60 6.75
N ARG A 131 17.13 10.33 7.83
CA ARG A 131 16.35 11.30 8.62
C ARG A 131 17.11 12.57 9.01
N ARG A 132 18.39 12.41 9.38
CA ARG A 132 19.22 13.54 9.84
C ARG A 132 19.47 14.57 8.73
N ASP A 133 19.51 14.10 7.49
CA ASP A 133 19.80 14.90 6.30
C ASP A 133 18.54 15.48 5.64
N MET A 134 17.35 15.09 6.13
CA MET A 134 16.06 15.53 5.59
C MET A 134 15.57 16.89 6.15
N GLY A 135 16.39 17.61 6.90
CA GLY A 135 16.05 18.91 7.45
C GLY A 135 14.80 18.88 8.36
N GLU A 136 13.84 19.75 8.08
CA GLU A 136 12.59 19.83 8.86
C GLU A 136 11.72 18.57 8.69
N TRP A 137 11.73 17.94 7.52
CA TRP A 137 11.03 16.69 7.26
C TRP A 137 11.55 15.51 8.08
N GLY A 138 12.76 15.58 8.56
CA GLY A 138 13.33 14.58 9.48
C GLY A 138 13.00 14.83 10.95
N ARG A 139 12.40 16.00 11.25
CA ARG A 139 12.08 16.45 12.62
C ARG A 139 10.61 16.76 12.76
N GLY A 140 9.92 16.10 13.70
CA GLY A 140 8.53 16.44 14.02
C GLY A 140 7.45 15.97 13.04
N THR A 141 7.84 15.34 11.93
CA THR A 141 6.89 14.83 10.91
C THR A 141 6.76 13.31 10.90
N TRP A 142 7.24 12.65 11.91
CA TRP A 142 7.13 11.20 12.04
C TRP A 142 6.76 10.80 13.47
N VAL A 143 6.03 9.72 13.59
CA VAL A 143 5.68 9.11 14.87
C VAL A 143 5.70 7.58 14.70
N SER A 144 6.15 6.90 15.72
CA SER A 144 6.03 5.45 15.83
C SER A 144 5.52 5.15 17.23
N GLY A 145 4.47 4.36 17.32
CA GLY A 145 3.87 4.04 18.60
C GLY A 145 3.04 2.77 18.53
N ARG A 146 2.83 2.19 19.72
CA ARG A 146 1.91 1.09 19.94
C ARG A 146 1.06 1.43 21.16
N THR A 147 -0.26 1.34 21.01
CA THR A 147 -1.22 1.54 22.08
C THR A 147 -2.11 0.31 22.18
N ARG A 148 -2.45 -0.08 23.41
CA ARG A 148 -3.50 -1.06 23.68
C ARG A 148 -4.75 -0.32 24.13
N LEU A 149 -5.87 -0.62 23.48
CA LEU A 149 -7.18 -0.07 23.79
C LEU A 149 -8.10 -1.21 24.19
N THR A 150 -8.93 -0.99 25.20
CA THR A 150 -9.99 -1.93 25.57
C THR A 150 -11.29 -1.42 24.95
N LEU A 151 -11.76 -2.07 23.91
CA LEU A 151 -12.88 -1.62 23.08
C LEU A 151 -13.91 -2.74 22.93
N THR A 152 -15.17 -2.33 22.81
CA THR A 152 -16.21 -3.22 22.26
C THR A 152 -15.97 -3.41 20.76
N ARG A 153 -16.64 -4.40 20.15
CA ARG A 153 -16.58 -4.61 18.69
C ARG A 153 -17.06 -3.38 17.92
N GLU A 154 -18.11 -2.73 18.38
CA GLU A 154 -18.67 -1.52 17.77
C GLU A 154 -17.73 -0.32 17.88
N GLU A 155 -17.03 -0.18 19.01
CA GLU A 155 -16.02 0.87 19.18
C GLU A 155 -14.80 0.62 18.30
N ALA A 156 -14.36 -0.63 18.16
CA ALA A 156 -13.26 -0.99 17.26
C ALA A 156 -13.62 -0.72 15.79
N ALA A 157 -14.85 -1.04 15.38
CA ALA A 157 -15.33 -0.74 14.03
C ALA A 157 -15.40 0.78 13.77
N ARG A 158 -15.87 1.57 14.74
CA ARG A 158 -15.86 3.04 14.65
C ARG A 158 -14.46 3.60 14.54
N LEU A 159 -13.52 3.12 15.36
CA LEU A 159 -12.10 3.54 15.30
C LEU A 159 -11.50 3.33 13.89
N ILE A 160 -11.82 2.20 13.23
CA ILE A 160 -11.38 1.92 11.87
C ILE A 160 -12.01 2.91 10.88
N ALA A 161 -13.30 3.18 10.98
CA ALA A 161 -13.99 4.14 10.13
C ALA A 161 -13.45 5.57 10.32
N ASP A 162 -13.31 6.04 11.56
CA ASP A 162 -12.75 7.36 11.89
C ASP A 162 -11.33 7.54 11.34
N GLN A 163 -10.53 6.47 11.36
CA GLN A 163 -9.18 6.47 10.80
C GLN A 163 -9.19 6.60 9.28
N GLN A 164 -10.11 5.92 8.59
CA GLN A 164 -10.29 6.04 7.14
C GLN A 164 -10.72 7.46 6.75
N ASP A 165 -11.68 8.03 7.47
CA ASP A 165 -12.14 9.41 7.28
C ASP A 165 -11.02 10.42 7.53
N LEU A 166 -10.18 10.18 8.53
CA LEU A 166 -9.02 11.03 8.80
C LEU A 166 -8.04 11.03 7.63
N ILE A 167 -7.71 9.86 7.10
CA ILE A 167 -6.76 9.72 5.97
C ILE A 167 -7.32 10.36 4.71
N SER A 168 -8.61 10.17 4.41
CA SER A 168 -9.25 10.71 3.21
C SER A 168 -9.11 12.23 3.10
N ARG A 169 -9.12 12.95 4.24
CA ARG A 169 -8.94 14.41 4.28
C ARG A 169 -7.55 14.89 3.84
N TYR A 170 -6.56 14.00 3.81
CA TYR A 170 -5.18 14.29 3.40
C TYR A 170 -4.82 13.72 2.04
N GLN A 171 -5.72 12.96 1.42
CA GLN A 171 -5.53 12.47 0.06
C GLN A 171 -5.69 13.64 -0.94
N ARG A 172 -4.80 13.68 -1.94
CA ARG A 172 -4.79 14.69 -3.00
C ARG A 172 -4.47 14.02 -4.32
N GLU A 173 -4.95 14.58 -5.41
CA GLU A 173 -4.46 14.23 -6.73
C GLU A 173 -3.02 14.73 -6.90
N THR A 174 -2.22 13.94 -7.60
CA THR A 174 -0.77 14.20 -7.72
C THR A 174 -0.45 15.52 -8.44
N GLY A 175 -1.41 16.06 -9.23
CA GLY A 175 -1.25 17.32 -9.97
C GLY A 175 -1.42 18.60 -9.13
N ASP A 176 -2.08 18.52 -7.98
CA ASP A 176 -2.44 19.68 -7.14
C ASP A 176 -1.51 19.86 -5.92
N ALA A 177 -0.40 19.15 -5.91
CA ALA A 177 0.50 19.18 -4.77
C ALA A 177 1.38 20.44 -4.76
N PRO A 178 1.41 21.23 -3.64
CA PRO A 178 2.35 22.34 -3.48
C PRO A 178 3.82 21.90 -3.65
N ALA A 179 4.68 22.83 -4.04
CA ALA A 179 6.08 22.51 -4.38
C ALA A 179 6.92 21.93 -3.24
N ASP A 180 6.52 22.13 -2.00
CA ASP A 180 7.19 21.62 -0.79
C ASP A 180 6.60 20.31 -0.24
N THR A 181 5.70 19.66 -0.98
CA THR A 181 5.09 18.40 -0.53
C THR A 181 6.03 17.21 -0.68
N ARG A 182 5.84 16.22 0.19
CA ARG A 182 6.47 14.91 0.12
C ARG A 182 5.43 13.80 0.30
N THR A 183 5.67 12.69 -0.33
CA THR A 183 4.91 11.47 -0.06
C THR A 183 5.20 11.00 1.36
N VAL A 184 4.15 10.85 2.15
CA VAL A 184 4.19 10.31 3.51
C VAL A 184 3.56 8.93 3.52
N VAL A 185 4.27 7.95 4.07
CA VAL A 185 3.74 6.61 4.29
C VAL A 185 3.04 6.57 5.63
N PHE A 186 1.74 6.35 5.63
CA PHE A 186 0.95 6.12 6.82
C PHE A 186 0.58 4.63 6.90
N ARG A 187 0.98 3.98 8.00
CA ARG A 187 0.68 2.57 8.23
C ARG A 187 -0.15 2.42 9.49
N PHE A 188 -1.20 1.66 9.38
CA PHE A 188 -2.14 1.41 10.46
C PHE A 188 -2.48 -0.08 10.56
N LEU A 189 -2.54 -0.61 11.76
CA LEU A 189 -2.89 -1.99 12.04
C LEU A 189 -3.74 -2.05 13.31
N VAL A 190 -4.99 -2.44 13.17
CA VAL A 190 -5.92 -2.71 14.27
C VAL A 190 -6.36 -4.15 14.22
N TYR A 191 -6.20 -4.85 15.31
CA TYR A 191 -6.66 -6.23 15.44
C TYR A 191 -6.96 -6.53 16.92
N PRO A 192 -7.96 -7.39 17.19
CA PRO A 192 -8.18 -7.87 18.55
C PRO A 192 -6.99 -8.76 18.96
N GLU A 193 -6.50 -8.56 20.19
CA GLU A 193 -5.50 -9.46 20.76
C GLU A 193 -6.20 -10.80 21.09
N PRO A 194 -5.71 -11.95 20.59
CA PRO A 194 -6.35 -13.24 20.88
C PRO A 194 -6.39 -13.51 22.39
N SER A 195 -7.52 -14.00 22.87
CA SER A 195 -7.72 -14.41 24.26
C SER A 195 -7.40 -15.91 24.45
N PRO A 196 -7.09 -16.38 25.65
CA PRO A 196 -6.79 -17.81 25.92
C PRO A 196 -7.93 -18.78 25.62
N GLY A 197 -8.98 -18.44 24.97
CA GLY A 197 -10.05 -19.31 24.50
C GLY A 197 -10.19 -19.32 22.97
N ASP A 198 -9.51 -18.38 22.30
CA ASP A 198 -9.58 -18.21 20.84
C ASP A 198 -8.65 -19.20 20.12
N ASP A 199 -7.80 -19.91 20.86
CA ASP A 199 -6.85 -20.90 20.32
C ASP A 199 -7.53 -22.19 19.79
N ALA A 200 -8.78 -22.44 20.13
CA ALA A 200 -9.57 -23.56 19.59
C ALA A 200 -9.85 -23.46 18.08
N ALA A 201 -9.65 -22.28 17.49
CA ALA A 201 -9.78 -22.04 16.04
C ALA A 201 -8.49 -22.36 15.26
N ARG A 202 -7.44 -22.87 15.89
CA ARG A 202 -6.15 -23.23 15.23
C ARG A 202 -6.21 -24.49 14.38
N GLU A 203 -7.30 -25.21 14.34
CA GLU A 203 -7.54 -26.27 13.37
C GLU A 203 -8.09 -25.77 12.02
N HIS A 204 -7.69 -24.57 11.58
CA HIS A 204 -7.84 -24.19 10.19
C HIS A 204 -6.59 -24.63 9.42
N PRO A 205 -6.66 -25.72 8.64
CA PRO A 205 -5.51 -26.30 7.94
C PRO A 205 -4.94 -25.38 6.82
N ASP A 206 -5.59 -24.27 6.53
CA ASP A 206 -5.32 -23.45 5.35
C ASP A 206 -4.55 -22.15 5.63
N LEU A 207 -4.20 -21.84 6.88
CA LEU A 207 -3.31 -20.72 7.17
C LEU A 207 -1.89 -21.24 7.37
N PRO A 208 -0.91 -20.87 6.52
CA PRO A 208 0.47 -21.24 6.73
C PRO A 208 0.94 -20.73 8.09
N PRO A 209 1.74 -21.51 8.84
CA PRO A 209 2.22 -21.10 10.14
C PRO A 209 2.99 -19.79 10.03
N TYR A 210 2.66 -18.80 10.86
CA TYR A 210 3.39 -17.57 10.98
C TYR A 210 4.82 -17.85 11.45
N SER A 211 5.74 -17.99 10.51
CA SER A 211 7.17 -18.14 10.80
C SER A 211 7.78 -16.75 11.11
N GLY A 212 7.35 -16.16 12.21
CA GLY A 212 8.01 -15.03 12.82
C GLY A 212 9.36 -15.48 13.38
N GLY A 213 10.38 -15.53 12.52
CA GLY A 213 11.75 -15.83 12.91
C GLY A 213 12.33 -14.74 13.80
N MET A 214 12.17 -14.84 15.12
CA MET A 214 13.10 -14.26 16.05
C MET A 214 14.39 -15.10 15.97
N ARG A 215 15.36 -14.64 15.22
CA ARG A 215 16.74 -15.08 15.46
C ARG A 215 17.35 -14.16 16.52
N ARG A 216 17.82 -14.77 17.58
CA ARG A 216 18.60 -14.16 18.68
C ARG A 216 19.92 -13.56 18.16
#